data_c59e8251b40853ee6a9628bb158c9e27
#
_entry.id   c59e8251b40853ee6a9628bb158c9e27
#
_cell.length_a   1.000
_cell.length_b   1.000
_cell.length_c   1.000
_cell.angle_alpha   90.00
_cell.angle_beta   90.00
_cell.angle_gamma   90.00
#
_symmetry.space_group_name_H-M   'P 1'
#
loop_
_entity.id
_entity.type
_entity.pdbx_description
1 polymer ?
#
loop_
_entity_poly.entity_id
_entity_poly.type
_entity_poly.pdbx_seq_one_letter_code
_entity_poly.pdbx_strand_id
1 'polypeptide(L)'
;YFGFVVGGTLPVTVAADWLTSTWDQNAGLFVLSPANSVAEETAGGWLRELFGLPDGASVGFVTGCQAANFAALAAARHALSHRFGWDVEARGLYGAPEIEVVVGAEAHVTVHTALQMLGLGRERVHRVAVDGQGRMLPADLRTTLAPLAGRPTLVCAQAGNINTGAFDPLAAIADL
;
A
#
# COMPACT_ATOMS: atom_id res chain seq x y z
N TYR A 1 26.21 5.47 -14.25
CA TYR A 1 25.96 4.34 -13.38
C TYR A 1 24.47 4.06 -13.29
N PHE A 2 24.08 2.83 -13.55
CA PHE A 2 22.67 2.38 -13.58
C PHE A 2 22.43 1.25 -12.56
N GLY A 3 22.98 1.42 -11.37
CA GLY A 3 22.75 0.49 -10.29
C GLY A 3 21.36 0.66 -9.67
N PHE A 4 20.94 -0.32 -8.89
CA PHE A 4 19.62 -0.44 -8.28
C PHE A 4 18.50 -0.67 -9.30
N VAL A 5 17.27 -0.67 -8.82
CA VAL A 5 16.08 -0.77 -9.67
C VAL A 5 15.61 0.64 -10.03
N VAL A 6 15.83 1.02 -11.27
CA VAL A 6 15.39 2.30 -11.83
C VAL A 6 14.46 1.99 -12.99
N GLY A 7 13.26 2.54 -12.98
CA GLY A 7 12.27 2.30 -14.03
C GLY A 7 12.73 2.83 -15.39
N GLY A 8 12.18 2.25 -16.45
CA GLY A 8 12.25 2.78 -17.80
C GLY A 8 10.98 3.56 -18.14
N THR A 9 11.00 4.24 -19.30
CA THR A 9 9.87 5.01 -19.81
C THR A 9 9.54 4.59 -21.23
N LEU A 10 8.28 4.34 -21.51
CA LEU A 10 7.82 4.12 -22.88
C LEU A 10 7.74 5.46 -23.64
N PRO A 11 8.00 5.49 -24.96
CA PRO A 11 7.92 6.75 -25.73
C PRO A 11 6.57 7.47 -25.60
N VAL A 12 5.47 6.73 -25.54
CA VAL A 12 4.13 7.30 -25.36
C VAL A 12 3.97 7.98 -24.00
N THR A 13 4.59 7.46 -22.94
CA THR A 13 4.52 8.08 -21.61
C THR A 13 5.38 9.34 -21.52
N VAL A 14 6.51 9.40 -22.25
CA VAL A 14 7.29 10.64 -22.40
C VAL A 14 6.47 11.72 -23.10
N ALA A 15 5.79 11.37 -24.17
CA ALA A 15 4.93 12.31 -24.91
C ALA A 15 3.75 12.80 -24.02
N ALA A 16 3.14 11.91 -23.24
CA ALA A 16 2.08 12.26 -22.28
C ALA A 16 2.59 13.22 -21.19
N ASP A 17 3.81 13.00 -20.67
CA ASP A 17 4.43 13.88 -19.68
C ASP A 17 4.69 15.29 -20.23
N TRP A 18 5.14 15.40 -21.47
CA TRP A 18 5.30 16.69 -22.15
C TRP A 18 3.97 17.43 -22.29
N LEU A 19 2.89 16.73 -22.68
CA LEU A 19 1.55 17.32 -22.76
C LEU A 19 1.06 17.76 -21.37
N THR A 20 1.25 16.94 -20.35
CA THR A 20 0.89 17.25 -18.98
C THR A 20 1.58 18.54 -18.51
N SER A 21 2.89 18.64 -18.75
CA SER A 21 3.67 19.83 -18.38
C SER A 21 3.27 21.08 -19.16
N THR A 22 2.87 20.91 -20.44
CA THR A 22 2.50 22.02 -21.34
C THR A 22 1.11 22.57 -21.03
N TRP A 23 0.16 21.69 -20.69
CA TRP A 23 -1.23 22.08 -20.49
C TRP A 23 -1.52 22.64 -19.09
N ASP A 24 -0.62 22.45 -18.14
CA ASP A 24 -0.73 23.00 -16.78
C ASP A 24 -2.12 22.80 -16.15
N GLN A 25 -2.54 21.53 -16.05
CA GLN A 25 -3.85 21.15 -15.55
C GLN A 25 -3.83 20.90 -14.04
N ASN A 26 -4.86 21.37 -13.33
CA ASN A 26 -5.06 21.04 -11.92
C ASN A 26 -5.93 19.81 -11.78
N ALA A 27 -5.33 18.67 -11.44
CA ALA A 27 -6.01 17.38 -11.32
C ALA A 27 -6.82 17.20 -10.00
N GLY A 28 -6.87 18.22 -9.14
CA GLY A 28 -7.54 18.12 -7.83
C GLY A 28 -9.07 18.08 -7.90
N LEU A 29 -9.67 18.61 -8.97
CA LEU A 29 -11.11 18.64 -9.16
C LEU A 29 -11.47 18.35 -10.63
N PHE A 30 -12.57 17.63 -10.84
CA PHE A 30 -13.06 17.35 -12.21
C PHE A 30 -13.21 18.61 -13.05
N VAL A 31 -13.83 19.64 -12.49
CA VAL A 31 -14.09 20.90 -13.20
C VAL A 31 -12.81 21.64 -13.65
N LEU A 32 -11.70 21.41 -12.97
CA LEU A 32 -10.41 22.05 -13.27
C LEU A 32 -9.58 21.24 -14.27
N SER A 33 -9.85 19.96 -14.43
CA SER A 33 -9.17 19.10 -15.41
C SER A 33 -10.03 17.88 -15.76
N PRO A 34 -11.09 18.07 -16.57
CA PRO A 34 -11.94 16.96 -17.00
C PRO A 34 -11.16 15.87 -17.75
N ALA A 35 -10.19 16.25 -18.58
CA ALA A 35 -9.36 15.31 -19.33
C ALA A 35 -8.56 14.37 -18.42
N ASN A 36 -7.90 14.90 -17.39
CA ASN A 36 -7.15 14.10 -16.43
C ASN A 36 -8.08 13.21 -15.60
N SER A 37 -9.22 13.73 -15.18
CA SER A 37 -10.19 12.96 -14.38
C SER A 37 -10.75 11.77 -15.18
N VAL A 38 -11.08 11.94 -16.46
CA VAL A 38 -11.54 10.85 -17.33
C VAL A 38 -10.41 9.85 -17.58
N ALA A 39 -9.18 10.30 -17.81
CA ALA A 39 -8.04 9.43 -17.99
C ALA A 39 -7.75 8.59 -16.72
N GLU A 40 -7.81 9.22 -15.57
CA GLU A 40 -7.62 8.56 -14.27
C GLU A 40 -8.71 7.52 -13.99
N GLU A 41 -9.97 7.85 -14.22
CA GLU A 41 -11.11 6.95 -14.05
C GLU A 41 -10.98 5.74 -14.99
N THR A 42 -10.66 5.98 -16.26
CA THR A 42 -10.48 4.93 -17.26
C THR A 42 -9.33 4.01 -16.92
N ALA A 43 -8.16 4.56 -16.60
CA ALA A 43 -7.00 3.78 -16.22
C ALA A 43 -7.22 3.01 -14.90
N GLY A 44 -7.90 3.63 -13.94
CA GLY A 44 -8.31 3.00 -12.68
C GLY A 44 -9.26 1.82 -12.92
N GLY A 45 -10.21 1.95 -13.83
CA GLY A 45 -11.09 0.86 -14.26
C GLY A 45 -10.33 -0.32 -14.83
N TRP A 46 -9.42 -0.06 -15.77
CA TRP A 46 -8.57 -1.10 -16.35
C TRP A 46 -7.69 -1.82 -15.31
N LEU A 47 -7.12 -1.08 -14.37
CA LEU A 47 -6.30 -1.67 -13.31
C LEU A 47 -7.13 -2.53 -12.35
N ARG A 48 -8.34 -2.10 -11.99
CA ARG A 48 -9.24 -2.92 -11.16
C ARG A 48 -9.58 -4.24 -11.84
N GLU A 49 -9.91 -4.22 -13.13
CA GLU A 49 -10.20 -5.39 -13.94
C GLU A 49 -8.97 -6.30 -14.03
N LEU A 50 -7.80 -5.75 -14.37
CA LEU A 50 -6.54 -6.48 -14.51
C LEU A 50 -6.13 -7.20 -13.23
N PHE A 51 -6.32 -6.56 -12.08
CA PHE A 51 -5.97 -7.14 -10.77
C PHE A 51 -7.10 -7.93 -10.10
N GLY A 52 -8.28 -8.03 -10.74
CA GLY A 52 -9.42 -8.73 -10.18
C GLY A 52 -9.94 -8.12 -8.87
N LEU A 53 -9.81 -6.79 -8.72
CA LEU A 53 -10.26 -6.10 -7.53
C LEU A 53 -11.80 -5.89 -7.56
N PRO A 54 -12.46 -5.80 -6.39
CA PRO A 54 -13.91 -5.54 -6.33
C PRO A 54 -14.27 -4.21 -7.00
N ASP A 55 -15.48 -4.12 -7.58
CA ASP A 55 -15.98 -2.90 -8.25
C ASP A 55 -16.00 -1.67 -7.34
N GLY A 56 -16.19 -1.87 -6.03
CA GLY A 56 -16.15 -0.82 -5.02
C GLY A 56 -14.75 -0.38 -4.59
N ALA A 57 -13.68 -1.00 -5.12
CA ALA A 57 -12.32 -0.59 -4.79
C ALA A 57 -12.00 0.76 -5.41
N SER A 58 -11.52 1.70 -4.59
CA SER A 58 -11.00 2.99 -5.06
C SER A 58 -9.59 2.85 -5.60
N VAL A 59 -9.24 3.71 -6.54
CA VAL A 59 -7.88 3.79 -7.11
C VAL A 59 -7.36 5.20 -6.90
N GLY A 60 -6.12 5.32 -6.47
CA GLY A 60 -5.42 6.61 -6.37
C GLY A 60 -4.10 6.54 -7.11
N PHE A 61 -3.87 7.45 -8.05
CA PHE A 61 -2.58 7.63 -8.70
C PHE A 61 -1.75 8.61 -7.88
N VAL A 62 -0.55 8.19 -7.51
CA VAL A 62 0.33 8.93 -6.61
C VAL A 62 1.74 9.05 -7.18
N THR A 63 2.56 9.90 -6.60
CA THR A 63 3.90 10.24 -7.12
C THR A 63 4.96 9.16 -6.97
N GLY A 64 4.62 8.00 -6.39
CA GLY A 64 5.54 6.86 -6.25
C GLY A 64 5.13 5.91 -5.14
N CYS A 65 5.84 4.77 -5.04
CA CYS A 65 5.52 3.70 -4.10
C CYS A 65 5.50 4.12 -2.62
N GLN A 66 6.32 5.10 -2.23
CA GLN A 66 6.28 5.63 -0.85
C GLN A 66 4.93 6.27 -0.55
N ALA A 67 4.41 7.09 -1.48
CA ALA A 67 3.11 7.73 -1.35
C ALA A 67 1.97 6.69 -1.44
N ALA A 68 2.12 5.67 -2.29
CA ALA A 68 1.17 4.55 -2.39
C ALA A 68 1.07 3.78 -1.07
N ASN A 69 2.20 3.38 -0.50
CA ASN A 69 2.24 2.68 0.80
C ASN A 69 1.65 3.56 1.91
N PHE A 70 1.97 4.86 1.93
CA PHE A 70 1.39 5.78 2.90
C PHE A 70 -0.14 5.86 2.77
N ALA A 71 -0.66 6.07 1.57
CA ALA A 71 -2.10 6.19 1.32
C ALA A 71 -2.86 4.90 1.66
N ALA A 72 -2.34 3.74 1.23
CA ALA A 72 -2.94 2.45 1.51
C ALA A 72 -2.93 2.13 3.02
N LEU A 73 -1.83 2.39 3.72
CA LEU A 73 -1.72 2.19 5.16
C LEU A 73 -2.57 3.19 5.95
N ALA A 74 -2.72 4.43 5.47
CA ALA A 74 -3.63 5.41 6.06
C ALA A 74 -5.09 4.95 5.97
N ALA A 75 -5.51 4.46 4.80
CA ALA A 75 -6.84 3.90 4.60
C ALA A 75 -7.09 2.66 5.48
N ALA A 76 -6.10 1.75 5.57
CA ALA A 76 -6.18 0.57 6.42
C ALA A 76 -6.25 0.95 7.92
N ARG A 77 -5.44 1.92 8.38
CA ARG A 77 -5.48 2.48 9.73
C ARG A 77 -6.87 3.05 10.04
N HIS A 78 -7.42 3.85 9.12
CA HIS A 78 -8.76 4.43 9.26
C HIS A 78 -9.82 3.34 9.41
N ALA A 79 -9.88 2.40 8.45
CA ALA A 79 -10.88 1.33 8.45
C ALA A 79 -10.78 0.44 9.70
N LEU A 80 -9.55 0.10 10.10
CA LEU A 80 -9.31 -0.72 11.27
C LEU A 80 -9.70 0.01 12.56
N SER A 81 -9.29 1.27 12.73
CA SER A 81 -9.68 2.09 13.89
C SER A 81 -11.19 2.21 14.00
N HIS A 82 -11.87 2.48 12.89
CA HIS A 82 -13.32 2.61 12.84
C HIS A 82 -14.04 1.31 13.26
N ARG A 83 -13.55 0.13 12.85
CA ARG A 83 -14.08 -1.18 13.29
C ARG A 83 -14.01 -1.37 14.80
N PHE A 84 -13.03 -0.76 15.45
CA PHE A 84 -12.85 -0.78 16.92
C PHE A 84 -13.45 0.44 17.62
N GLY A 85 -14.36 1.17 16.94
CA GLY A 85 -15.12 2.29 17.52
C GLY A 85 -14.33 3.58 17.70
N TRP A 86 -13.21 3.75 16.97
CA TRP A 86 -12.36 4.92 17.08
C TRP A 86 -12.29 5.72 15.77
N ASP A 87 -12.64 6.99 15.85
CA ASP A 87 -12.47 7.93 14.73
C ASP A 87 -11.07 8.55 14.81
N VAL A 88 -10.14 7.95 14.05
CA VAL A 88 -8.75 8.38 14.04
C VAL A 88 -8.55 9.74 13.37
N GLU A 89 -9.42 10.11 12.44
CA GLU A 89 -9.33 11.39 11.74
C GLU A 89 -9.74 12.55 12.65
N ALA A 90 -10.74 12.35 13.49
CA ALA A 90 -11.19 13.38 14.44
C ALA A 90 -10.37 13.42 15.73
N ARG A 91 -9.86 12.28 16.20
CA ARG A 91 -9.24 12.14 17.53
C ARG A 91 -7.74 11.89 17.51
N GLY A 92 -7.18 11.57 16.35
CA GLY A 92 -5.78 11.13 16.25
C GLY A 92 -5.54 9.77 16.92
N LEU A 93 -4.28 9.51 17.27
CA LEU A 93 -3.87 8.21 17.85
C LEU A 93 -3.79 8.20 19.38
N TYR A 94 -3.86 9.36 20.04
CA TYR A 94 -3.77 9.42 21.50
C TYR A 94 -5.04 8.84 22.16
N GLY A 95 -4.87 7.74 22.88
CA GLY A 95 -5.97 6.99 23.49
C GLY A 95 -6.69 6.04 22.54
N ALA A 96 -6.24 5.92 21.28
CA ALA A 96 -6.76 4.95 20.33
C ALA A 96 -6.43 3.51 20.77
N PRO A 97 -7.28 2.53 20.39
CA PRO A 97 -6.88 1.13 20.46
C PRO A 97 -5.57 0.91 19.69
N GLU A 98 -4.65 0.19 20.33
CA GLU A 98 -3.35 -0.10 19.75
C GLU A 98 -3.49 -0.98 18.52
N ILE A 99 -2.89 -0.54 17.40
CA ILE A 99 -2.85 -1.31 16.16
C ILE A 99 -1.56 -2.12 16.12
N GLU A 100 -1.69 -3.43 16.05
CA GLU A 100 -0.59 -4.36 15.80
C GLU A 100 -0.27 -4.40 14.31
N VAL A 101 1.01 -4.34 13.97
CA VAL A 101 1.47 -4.39 12.59
C VAL A 101 2.37 -5.59 12.38
N VAL A 102 2.04 -6.41 11.39
CA VAL A 102 2.78 -7.61 11.02
C VAL A 102 3.36 -7.43 9.62
N VAL A 103 4.66 -7.68 9.46
CA VAL A 103 5.39 -7.52 8.19
C VAL A 103 6.30 -8.72 7.95
N GLY A 104 6.57 -9.06 6.70
CA GLY A 104 7.65 -9.98 6.36
C GLY A 104 9.03 -9.44 6.76
N ALA A 105 9.97 -10.30 7.11
CA ALA A 105 11.31 -9.90 7.54
C ALA A 105 12.06 -9.06 6.49
N GLU A 106 11.73 -9.23 5.20
CA GLU A 106 12.27 -8.47 4.06
C GLU A 106 11.31 -7.43 3.49
N ALA A 107 10.33 -6.96 4.28
CA ALA A 107 9.44 -5.90 3.85
C ALA A 107 10.22 -4.65 3.42
N HIS A 108 9.80 -4.04 2.30
CA HIS A 108 10.48 -2.89 1.75
C HIS A 108 10.51 -1.72 2.74
N VAL A 109 11.60 -0.98 2.77
CA VAL A 109 11.82 0.15 3.70
C VAL A 109 10.70 1.20 3.67
N THR A 110 10.03 1.38 2.53
CA THR A 110 8.91 2.32 2.38
C THR A 110 7.70 1.98 3.25
N VAL A 111 7.48 0.70 3.59
CA VAL A 111 6.44 0.29 4.54
C VAL A 111 6.78 0.84 5.92
N HIS A 112 8.01 0.63 6.41
CA HIS A 112 8.46 1.13 7.70
C HIS A 112 8.43 2.66 7.78
N THR A 113 8.80 3.35 6.69
CA THR A 113 8.73 4.81 6.59
C THR A 113 7.26 5.28 6.65
N ALA A 114 6.36 4.62 5.93
CA ALA A 114 4.94 4.96 5.99
C ALA A 114 4.34 4.74 7.38
N LEU A 115 4.68 3.65 8.07
CA LEU A 115 4.27 3.41 9.46
C LEU A 115 4.76 4.51 10.41
N GLN A 116 6.01 4.97 10.23
CA GLN A 116 6.56 6.09 10.99
C GLN A 116 5.76 7.37 10.74
N MET A 117 5.50 7.72 9.47
CA MET A 117 4.73 8.90 9.09
C MET A 117 3.29 8.88 9.62
N LEU A 118 2.69 7.70 9.72
CA LEU A 118 1.34 7.49 10.24
C LEU A 118 1.25 7.44 11.77
N GLY A 119 2.38 7.58 12.48
CA GLY A 119 2.43 7.50 13.94
C GLY A 119 2.28 6.10 14.52
N LEU A 120 2.36 5.06 13.69
CA LEU A 120 2.28 3.65 14.11
C LEU A 120 3.64 3.12 14.61
N GLY A 121 4.73 3.83 14.30
CA GLY A 121 6.09 3.46 14.73
C GLY A 121 6.74 2.40 13.84
N ARG A 122 7.90 2.70 13.28
CA ARG A 122 8.61 1.80 12.35
C ARG A 122 9.22 0.55 13.02
N GLU A 123 9.42 0.61 14.33
CA GLU A 123 10.03 -0.49 15.10
C GLU A 123 8.98 -1.34 15.84
N ARG A 124 7.73 -0.89 15.87
CA ARG A 124 6.61 -1.57 16.50
C ARG A 124 5.94 -2.54 15.52
N VAL A 125 6.73 -3.45 14.97
CA VAL A 125 6.25 -4.43 14.00
C VAL A 125 6.61 -5.85 14.45
N HIS A 126 5.69 -6.76 14.25
CA HIS A 126 5.93 -8.19 14.36
C HIS A 126 6.51 -8.68 13.03
N ARG A 127 7.70 -9.24 13.07
CA ARG A 127 8.38 -9.73 11.87
C ARG A 127 8.11 -11.21 11.70
N VAL A 128 7.62 -11.56 10.52
CA VAL A 128 7.39 -12.94 10.08
C VAL A 128 8.58 -13.41 9.26
N ALA A 129 9.07 -14.61 9.54
CA ALA A 129 10.14 -15.22 8.79
C ALA A 129 9.78 -15.39 7.30
N VAL A 130 10.80 -15.34 6.45
CA VAL A 130 10.66 -15.50 5.00
C VAL A 130 11.47 -16.69 4.50
N ASP A 131 11.13 -17.22 3.34
CA ASP A 131 11.89 -18.28 2.68
C ASP A 131 13.11 -17.72 1.91
N GLY A 132 13.86 -18.60 1.24
CA GLY A 132 15.03 -18.23 0.44
C GLY A 132 14.73 -17.34 -0.78
N GLN A 133 13.46 -17.05 -1.06
CA GLN A 133 13.02 -16.11 -2.11
C GLN A 133 12.44 -14.81 -1.52
N GLY A 134 12.47 -14.65 -0.20
CA GLY A 134 11.92 -13.48 0.50
C GLY A 134 10.42 -13.51 0.67
N ARG A 135 9.74 -14.67 0.48
CA ARG A 135 8.30 -14.81 0.67
C ARG A 135 7.96 -15.10 2.13
N MET A 136 6.96 -14.40 2.67
CA MET A 136 6.44 -14.63 4.01
C MET A 136 6.02 -16.10 4.21
N LEU A 137 6.40 -16.70 5.32
CA LEU A 137 6.05 -18.08 5.67
C LEU A 137 4.69 -18.12 6.38
N PRO A 138 3.63 -18.72 5.79
CA PRO A 138 2.28 -18.74 6.39
C PRO A 138 2.24 -19.43 7.75
N ALA A 139 3.09 -20.44 7.97
CA ALA A 139 3.17 -21.13 9.27
C ALA A 139 3.68 -20.20 10.38
N ASP A 140 4.68 -19.38 10.09
CA ASP A 140 5.22 -18.41 11.03
C ASP A 140 4.25 -17.23 11.24
N LEU A 141 3.58 -16.79 10.16
CA LEU A 141 2.52 -15.79 10.26
C LEU A 141 1.40 -16.25 11.21
N ARG A 142 0.94 -17.49 11.08
CA ARG A 142 -0.09 -18.06 11.98
C ARG A 142 0.37 -18.02 13.45
N THR A 143 1.61 -18.38 13.71
CA THR A 143 2.18 -18.35 15.06
C THR A 143 2.25 -16.91 15.59
N THR A 144 2.61 -15.95 14.72
CA THR A 144 2.70 -14.53 15.07
C THR A 144 1.32 -13.93 15.34
N LEU A 145 0.28 -14.33 14.58
CA LEU A 145 -1.08 -13.82 14.74
C LEU A 145 -1.81 -14.40 15.95
N ALA A 146 -1.48 -15.61 16.39
CA ALA A 146 -2.19 -16.28 17.48
C ALA A 146 -2.33 -15.44 18.76
N PRO A 147 -1.26 -14.80 19.31
CA PRO A 147 -1.38 -13.94 20.49
C PRO A 147 -2.07 -12.60 20.22
N LEU A 148 -2.32 -12.24 18.97
CA LEU A 148 -2.94 -10.97 18.55
C LEU A 148 -4.45 -11.09 18.30
N ALA A 149 -5.02 -12.27 18.51
CA ALA A 149 -6.43 -12.53 18.29
C ALA A 149 -7.32 -11.53 19.05
N GLY A 150 -8.27 -10.92 18.35
CA GLY A 150 -9.18 -9.91 18.90
C GLY A 150 -8.60 -8.49 19.01
N ARG A 151 -7.33 -8.29 18.66
CA ARG A 151 -6.69 -6.97 18.60
C ARG A 151 -6.75 -6.38 17.21
N PRO A 152 -6.81 -5.03 17.07
CA PRO A 152 -6.67 -4.40 15.75
C PRO A 152 -5.33 -4.80 15.14
N THR A 153 -5.35 -5.62 14.09
CA THR A 153 -4.12 -6.16 13.48
C THR A 153 -4.07 -5.88 11.99
N LEU A 154 -2.94 -5.35 11.52
CA LEU A 154 -2.65 -5.04 10.14
C LEU A 154 -1.53 -5.95 9.63
N VAL A 155 -1.78 -6.72 8.59
CA VAL A 155 -0.76 -7.54 7.93
C VAL A 155 -0.35 -6.89 6.62
N CYS A 156 0.95 -6.59 6.47
CA CYS A 156 1.51 -6.04 5.23
C CYS A 156 2.21 -7.16 4.45
N ALA A 157 1.52 -7.70 3.44
CA ALA A 157 2.09 -8.65 2.51
C ALA A 157 2.74 -7.94 1.32
N GLN A 158 3.72 -8.58 0.68
CA GLN A 158 4.50 -8.02 -0.41
C GLN A 158 4.20 -8.72 -1.74
N ALA A 159 3.80 -7.94 -2.74
CA ALA A 159 3.56 -8.40 -4.11
C ALA A 159 4.75 -8.04 -5.00
N GLY A 160 5.78 -8.86 -4.96
CA GLY A 160 7.04 -8.72 -5.69
C GLY A 160 8.21 -8.26 -4.80
N ASN A 161 9.10 -9.20 -4.46
CA ASN A 161 10.39 -8.89 -3.84
C ASN A 161 11.30 -8.26 -4.90
N ILE A 162 12.00 -7.19 -4.56
CA ILE A 162 12.83 -6.42 -5.50
C ILE A 162 13.99 -7.23 -6.08
N ASN A 163 14.52 -8.21 -5.35
CA ASN A 163 15.67 -9.00 -5.77
C ASN A 163 15.27 -10.28 -6.51
N THR A 164 14.19 -10.91 -6.10
CA THR A 164 13.77 -12.23 -6.60
C THR A 164 12.54 -12.19 -7.49
N GLY A 165 11.75 -11.10 -7.40
CA GLY A 165 10.43 -11.00 -8.05
C GLY A 165 9.35 -11.87 -7.40
N ALA A 166 9.66 -12.57 -6.31
CA ALA A 166 8.74 -13.46 -5.66
C ALA A 166 7.60 -12.71 -4.96
N PHE A 167 6.41 -13.28 -4.99
CA PHE A 167 5.22 -12.78 -4.31
C PHE A 167 4.99 -13.56 -3.02
N ASP A 168 4.56 -12.89 -1.98
CA ASP A 168 4.02 -13.56 -0.80
C ASP A 168 2.82 -14.43 -1.18
N PRO A 169 2.56 -15.53 -0.49
CA PRO A 169 1.43 -16.42 -0.76
C PRO A 169 0.10 -15.78 -0.30
N LEU A 170 -0.36 -14.75 -1.04
CA LEU A 170 -1.45 -13.86 -0.64
C LEU A 170 -2.74 -14.60 -0.27
N ALA A 171 -3.11 -15.66 -1.02
CA ALA A 171 -4.30 -16.45 -0.70
C ALA A 171 -4.16 -17.12 0.68
N ALA A 172 -3.03 -17.78 0.94
CA ALA A 172 -2.78 -18.45 2.24
C ALA A 172 -2.68 -17.43 3.40
N ILE A 173 -2.23 -16.20 3.15
CA ILE A 173 -2.19 -15.12 4.13
C ILE A 173 -3.61 -14.62 4.43
N ALA A 174 -4.45 -14.50 3.41
CA ALA A 174 -5.83 -14.04 3.56
C ALA A 174 -6.73 -15.04 4.31
N ASP A 175 -6.37 -16.32 4.31
CA ASP A 175 -7.10 -17.39 5.00
C ASP A 175 -6.77 -17.47 6.50
N LEU A 176 -5.83 -16.66 7.00
CA LEU A 176 -5.38 -16.66 8.40
C LEU A 176 -6.05 -15.58 9.23
#